data_e71bb998725e32bad0c7ae785c609a0e
#
_entry.id   e71bb998725e32bad0c7ae785c609a0e
#
_cell.length_a   1.000
_cell.length_b   1.000
_cell.length_c   1.000
_cell.angle_alpha   90.00
_cell.angle_beta   90.00
_cell.angle_gamma   90.00
#
_symmetry.space_group_name_H-M   'P 1'
#
loop_
_entity.id
_entity.type
_entity.pdbx_description
1 polymer ?
#
loop_
_entity_poly.entity_id
_entity_poly.type
_entity_poly.pdbx_seq_one_letter_code
_entity_poly.pdbx_strand_id
1 'polypeptide(L)'
;MLHIGCHLSSSKGFLAMGKTALSIGADTFQFFTRNPRGGKAKAVKPEDAAALNALMQEHNFAPILAHAPYTMNPCAADEKLLEFAQMVMEGDLAMLEYVPGNMYNFHPGSHVKQGAEVGIEKIAALLNSVLHKDLHTTVLLETMAGKGTEVGRSFEELAEILSRVQLNEKMGVCLDTCHIFDGGYDIVNDLDGVLAQFDKIIGLERLKAVHLNDSLNICGSHKDRHACIGAGNIGLEALTAVINHPALRALPFYLETPNELPGYAAEIKLLRERFVE
;
A
#
# COMPACT_ATOMS: atom_id res chain seq x y z
N MET A 1 7.00 -17.21 -9.66
CA MET A 1 5.67 -16.72 -10.15
C MET A 1 5.48 -15.30 -9.66
N LEU A 2 4.95 -14.36 -10.50
CA LEU A 2 4.62 -12.98 -10.10
C LEU A 2 3.31 -12.95 -9.30
N HIS A 3 3.33 -12.50 -8.06
CA HIS A 3 2.14 -12.21 -7.28
C HIS A 3 1.64 -10.81 -7.58
N ILE A 4 0.49 -10.70 -8.25
CA ILE A 4 -0.04 -9.42 -8.72
C ILE A 4 -1.56 -9.37 -8.67
N GLY A 5 -2.09 -8.22 -8.29
CA GLY A 5 -3.50 -7.91 -8.28
C GLY A 5 -3.77 -6.42 -8.48
N CYS A 6 -4.99 -6.01 -8.23
CA CYS A 6 -5.39 -4.61 -8.39
C CYS A 6 -6.36 -4.18 -7.29
N HIS A 7 -6.71 -2.90 -7.27
CA HIS A 7 -7.70 -2.36 -6.36
C HIS A 7 -9.12 -2.81 -6.74
N LEU A 8 -9.80 -3.51 -5.83
CA LEU A 8 -11.14 -4.07 -6.03
C LEU A 8 -12.18 -3.40 -5.12
N SER A 9 -13.42 -3.37 -5.58
CA SER A 9 -14.54 -2.88 -4.78
C SER A 9 -14.96 -3.91 -3.72
N SER A 10 -14.94 -3.50 -2.45
CA SER A 10 -15.43 -4.31 -1.31
C SER A 10 -16.97 -4.34 -1.17
N SER A 11 -17.71 -3.73 -2.11
CA SER A 11 -19.18 -3.56 -2.01
C SER A 11 -19.96 -4.88 -1.91
N LYS A 12 -19.46 -5.95 -2.52
CA LYS A 12 -20.10 -7.28 -2.59
C LYS A 12 -19.55 -8.27 -1.55
N GLY A 13 -18.61 -7.85 -0.70
CA GLY A 13 -18.00 -8.68 0.34
C GLY A 13 -16.68 -9.33 -0.05
N PHE A 14 -16.11 -10.08 0.90
CA PHE A 14 -14.77 -10.64 0.80
C PHE A 14 -14.63 -11.72 -0.27
N LEU A 15 -15.50 -12.74 -0.25
CA LEU A 15 -15.45 -13.82 -1.23
C LEU A 15 -15.63 -13.31 -2.67
N ALA A 16 -16.48 -12.28 -2.85
CA ALA A 16 -16.70 -11.69 -4.17
C ALA A 16 -15.43 -11.01 -4.71
N MET A 17 -14.63 -10.36 -3.86
CA MET A 17 -13.32 -9.80 -4.24
C MET A 17 -12.36 -10.90 -4.69
N GLY A 18 -12.24 -11.99 -3.91
CA GLY A 18 -11.38 -13.12 -4.28
C GLY A 18 -11.76 -13.74 -5.63
N LYS A 19 -13.07 -13.97 -5.87
CA LYS A 19 -13.56 -14.47 -7.16
C LYS A 19 -13.29 -13.50 -8.30
N THR A 20 -13.44 -12.19 -8.05
CA THR A 20 -13.13 -11.16 -9.05
C THR A 20 -11.64 -11.16 -9.39
N ALA A 21 -10.76 -11.23 -8.38
CA ALA A 21 -9.33 -11.34 -8.60
C ALA A 21 -8.98 -12.53 -9.51
N LEU A 22 -9.49 -13.73 -9.21
CA LEU A 22 -9.29 -14.92 -10.06
C LEU A 22 -9.77 -14.72 -11.49
N SER A 23 -10.92 -14.06 -11.66
CA SER A 23 -11.51 -13.85 -13.00
C SER A 23 -10.68 -12.96 -13.92
N ILE A 24 -9.78 -12.14 -13.36
CA ILE A 24 -8.86 -11.25 -14.09
C ILE A 24 -7.42 -11.76 -14.08
N GLY A 25 -7.17 -12.98 -13.62
CA GLY A 25 -5.83 -13.59 -13.55
C GLY A 25 -4.96 -13.08 -12.43
N ALA A 26 -5.55 -12.43 -11.40
CA ALA A 26 -4.86 -11.99 -10.19
C ALA A 26 -4.80 -13.11 -9.14
N ASP A 27 -3.77 -13.09 -8.30
CA ASP A 27 -3.57 -13.97 -7.16
C ASP A 27 -3.31 -13.19 -5.85
N THR A 28 -3.67 -11.94 -5.85
CA THR A 28 -3.83 -11.04 -4.71
C THR A 28 -4.75 -9.89 -5.10
N PHE A 29 -5.09 -9.00 -4.17
CA PHE A 29 -5.82 -7.77 -4.46
C PHE A 29 -5.70 -6.77 -3.32
N GLN A 30 -6.02 -5.51 -3.63
CA GLN A 30 -6.19 -4.45 -2.66
C GLN A 30 -7.66 -4.00 -2.60
N PHE A 31 -8.07 -3.45 -1.47
CA PHE A 31 -9.42 -2.90 -1.31
C PHE A 31 -9.46 -1.81 -0.24
N PHE A 32 -10.38 -0.85 -0.37
CA PHE A 32 -10.67 0.06 0.73
C PHE A 32 -11.52 -0.62 1.81
N THR A 33 -11.10 -0.46 3.07
CA THR A 33 -11.80 -0.98 4.25
C THR A 33 -13.22 -0.39 4.40
N ARG A 34 -13.38 0.85 3.90
CA ARG A 34 -14.62 1.63 3.92
C ARG A 34 -14.69 2.56 2.71
N ASN A 35 -15.76 3.35 2.60
CA ASN A 35 -15.81 4.37 1.55
C ASN A 35 -14.57 5.29 1.66
N PRO A 36 -13.76 5.45 0.61
CA PRO A 36 -12.53 6.23 0.65
C PRO A 36 -12.74 7.72 0.98
N ARG A 37 -13.96 8.22 0.84
CA ARG A 37 -14.35 9.59 1.24
C ARG A 37 -14.91 9.68 2.66
N GLY A 38 -14.70 8.66 3.49
CA GLY A 38 -15.23 8.54 4.83
C GLY A 38 -16.53 7.76 4.89
N GLY A 39 -16.92 7.36 6.08
CA GLY A 39 -18.14 6.60 6.33
C GLY A 39 -17.90 5.43 7.27
N LYS A 40 -18.98 4.78 7.68
CA LYS A 40 -18.88 3.59 8.53
C LYS A 40 -18.35 2.41 7.72
N ALA A 41 -17.46 1.64 8.33
CA ALA A 41 -17.11 0.32 7.82
C ALA A 41 -18.36 -0.57 7.81
N LYS A 42 -18.48 -1.44 6.82
CA LYS A 42 -19.50 -2.48 6.83
C LYS A 42 -19.14 -3.54 7.89
N ALA A 43 -20.15 -4.06 8.57
CA ALA A 43 -19.94 -5.20 9.45
C ALA A 43 -19.42 -6.40 8.62
N VAL A 44 -18.38 -7.03 9.13
CA VAL A 44 -17.87 -8.28 8.54
C VAL A 44 -18.88 -9.39 8.78
N LYS A 45 -19.11 -10.20 7.76
CA LYS A 45 -19.81 -11.47 7.88
C LYS A 45 -18.75 -12.55 8.04
N PRO A 46 -18.64 -13.21 9.21
CA PRO A 46 -17.59 -14.19 9.47
C PRO A 46 -17.54 -15.32 8.42
N GLU A 47 -18.70 -15.76 7.94
CA GLU A 47 -18.81 -16.78 6.91
C GLU A 47 -18.25 -16.34 5.55
N ASP A 48 -18.37 -15.06 5.19
CA ASP A 48 -17.84 -14.51 3.96
C ASP A 48 -16.31 -14.38 4.03
N ALA A 49 -15.79 -13.95 5.17
CA ALA A 49 -14.34 -13.91 5.43
C ALA A 49 -13.72 -15.32 5.44
N ALA A 50 -14.37 -16.27 6.10
CA ALA A 50 -13.92 -17.68 6.11
C ALA A 50 -13.90 -18.28 4.69
N ALA A 51 -14.90 -17.95 3.87
CA ALA A 51 -14.96 -18.39 2.48
C ALA A 51 -13.84 -17.75 1.62
N LEU A 52 -13.47 -16.49 1.86
CA LEU A 52 -12.29 -15.89 1.24
C LEU A 52 -11.01 -16.59 1.68
N ASN A 53 -10.83 -16.83 2.98
CA ASN A 53 -9.63 -17.52 3.49
C ASN A 53 -9.45 -18.90 2.82
N ALA A 54 -10.54 -19.67 2.69
CA ALA A 54 -10.51 -20.96 1.99
C ALA A 54 -10.11 -20.82 0.50
N LEU A 55 -10.70 -19.84 -0.21
CA LEU A 55 -10.36 -19.56 -1.60
C LEU A 55 -8.89 -19.12 -1.76
N MET A 56 -8.39 -18.27 -0.88
CA MET A 56 -6.99 -17.82 -0.90
C MET A 56 -6.02 -19.00 -0.72
N GLN A 57 -6.34 -19.91 0.21
CA GLN A 57 -5.55 -21.10 0.45
C GLN A 57 -5.59 -22.07 -0.75
N GLU A 58 -6.77 -22.32 -1.33
CA GLU A 58 -6.95 -23.20 -2.49
C GLU A 58 -6.17 -22.73 -3.72
N HIS A 59 -6.12 -21.42 -3.93
CA HIS A 59 -5.49 -20.81 -5.12
C HIS A 59 -4.11 -20.19 -4.85
N ASN A 60 -3.49 -20.45 -3.68
CA ASN A 60 -2.17 -19.91 -3.30
C ASN A 60 -2.05 -18.41 -3.47
N PHE A 61 -3.03 -17.67 -2.99
CA PHE A 61 -2.97 -16.21 -2.98
C PHE A 61 -1.80 -15.70 -2.15
N ALA A 62 -1.14 -14.67 -2.65
CA ALA A 62 -0.30 -13.82 -1.81
C ALA A 62 -1.18 -13.01 -0.82
N PRO A 63 -0.61 -12.46 0.25
CA PRO A 63 -1.36 -11.60 1.17
C PRO A 63 -2.16 -10.53 0.44
N ILE A 64 -3.38 -10.28 0.86
CA ILE A 64 -4.19 -9.16 0.36
C ILE A 64 -3.88 -7.89 1.15
N LEU A 65 -4.14 -6.72 0.55
CA LEU A 65 -3.85 -5.43 1.12
C LEU A 65 -5.14 -4.64 1.37
N ALA A 66 -5.44 -4.37 2.63
CA ALA A 66 -6.49 -3.44 2.97
C ALA A 66 -5.91 -2.02 3.01
N HIS A 67 -6.54 -1.08 2.35
CA HIS A 67 -6.10 0.31 2.31
C HIS A 67 -7.00 1.21 3.16
N ALA A 68 -6.40 2.06 3.97
CA ALA A 68 -7.11 3.08 4.73
C ALA A 68 -7.81 4.08 3.80
N PRO A 69 -8.92 4.69 4.23
CA PRO A 69 -9.57 5.73 3.43
C PRO A 69 -8.68 6.99 3.33
N TYR A 70 -8.72 7.68 2.21
CA TYR A 70 -7.96 8.94 1.99
C TYR A 70 -8.30 10.06 2.98
N THR A 71 -9.43 9.96 3.66
CA THR A 71 -9.85 10.93 4.69
C THR A 71 -9.16 10.72 6.03
N MET A 72 -8.46 9.60 6.21
CA MET A 72 -7.67 9.35 7.40
C MET A 72 -6.38 10.17 7.34
N ASN A 73 -6.19 11.09 8.31
CA ASN A 73 -4.97 11.88 8.44
C ASN A 73 -4.41 11.75 9.86
N PRO A 74 -3.49 10.79 10.09
CA PRO A 74 -2.93 10.52 11.42
C PRO A 74 -2.05 11.65 11.98
N CYS A 75 -1.68 12.63 11.17
CA CYS A 75 -0.89 13.78 11.62
C CYS A 75 -1.63 15.12 11.53
N ALA A 76 -2.95 15.09 11.53
CA ALA A 76 -3.77 16.29 11.48
C ALA A 76 -3.51 17.24 12.69
N ALA A 77 -3.78 18.54 12.49
CA ALA A 77 -3.74 19.52 13.57
C ALA A 77 -4.98 19.44 14.47
N ASP A 78 -6.12 19.09 13.88
CA ASP A 78 -7.42 18.99 14.54
C ASP A 78 -7.54 17.67 15.32
N GLU A 79 -7.83 17.75 16.62
CA GLU A 79 -7.99 16.59 17.52
C GLU A 79 -9.10 15.64 17.05
N LYS A 80 -10.20 16.15 16.49
CA LYS A 80 -11.30 15.31 15.98
C LYS A 80 -10.87 14.48 14.78
N LEU A 81 -9.95 15.00 13.97
CA LEU A 81 -9.39 14.24 12.86
C LEU A 81 -8.41 13.17 13.34
N LEU A 82 -7.69 13.41 14.44
CA LEU A 82 -6.83 12.41 15.09
C LEU A 82 -7.68 11.31 15.74
N GLU A 83 -8.72 11.65 16.48
CA GLU A 83 -9.69 10.69 17.03
C GLU A 83 -10.35 9.85 15.93
N PHE A 84 -10.72 10.50 14.82
CA PHE A 84 -11.25 9.81 13.64
C PHE A 84 -10.22 8.84 13.05
N ALA A 85 -8.95 9.23 12.92
CA ALA A 85 -7.90 8.37 12.40
C ALA A 85 -7.68 7.14 13.31
N GLN A 86 -7.70 7.32 14.63
CA GLN A 86 -7.61 6.24 15.60
C GLN A 86 -8.79 5.27 15.47
N MET A 87 -10.01 5.79 15.49
CA MET A 87 -11.23 4.97 15.34
C MET A 87 -11.23 4.18 14.03
N VAL A 88 -10.75 4.80 12.94
CA VAL A 88 -10.65 4.15 11.63
C VAL A 88 -9.67 2.99 11.70
N MET A 89 -8.44 3.23 12.16
CA MET A 89 -7.38 2.23 12.19
C MET A 89 -7.74 1.07 13.13
N GLU A 90 -8.25 1.34 14.33
CA GLU A 90 -8.72 0.30 15.25
C GLU A 90 -9.81 -0.59 14.62
N GLY A 91 -10.80 0.04 13.98
CA GLY A 91 -11.89 -0.70 13.34
C GLY A 91 -11.44 -1.51 12.11
N ASP A 92 -10.48 -1.00 11.35
CA ASP A 92 -9.92 -1.66 10.18
C ASP A 92 -9.03 -2.85 10.58
N LEU A 93 -8.19 -2.69 11.59
CA LEU A 93 -7.37 -3.77 12.13
C LEU A 93 -8.24 -4.89 12.73
N ALA A 94 -9.28 -4.54 13.50
CA ALA A 94 -10.23 -5.51 14.02
C ALA A 94 -10.98 -6.27 12.90
N MET A 95 -11.28 -5.61 11.79
CA MET A 95 -11.87 -6.24 10.60
C MET A 95 -10.90 -7.24 9.96
N LEU A 96 -9.60 -6.92 9.89
CA LEU A 96 -8.60 -7.77 9.26
C LEU A 96 -8.29 -9.04 10.07
N GLU A 97 -8.60 -9.09 11.36
CA GLU A 97 -8.47 -10.31 12.15
C GLU A 97 -9.44 -11.43 11.71
N TYR A 98 -10.46 -11.13 10.87
CA TYR A 98 -11.26 -12.15 10.19
C TYR A 98 -10.54 -12.77 8.98
N VAL A 99 -9.51 -12.10 8.47
CA VAL A 99 -8.65 -12.56 7.36
C VAL A 99 -7.18 -12.42 7.78
N PRO A 100 -6.72 -13.21 8.76
CA PRO A 100 -5.41 -13.04 9.40
C PRO A 100 -4.25 -13.26 8.42
N GLY A 101 -3.07 -12.69 8.74
CA GLY A 101 -1.87 -12.82 7.92
C GLY A 101 -1.82 -11.91 6.69
N ASN A 102 -2.76 -10.98 6.58
CA ASN A 102 -2.81 -9.97 5.52
C ASN A 102 -2.24 -8.63 5.98
N MET A 103 -2.30 -7.62 5.12
CA MET A 103 -1.64 -6.33 5.34
C MET A 103 -2.65 -5.18 5.37
N TYR A 104 -2.32 -4.15 6.12
CA TYR A 104 -3.05 -2.89 6.18
C TYR A 104 -2.13 -1.73 5.81
N ASN A 105 -2.43 -1.04 4.73
CA ASN A 105 -1.66 0.08 4.22
C ASN A 105 -2.35 1.41 4.51
N PHE A 106 -1.58 2.44 4.81
CA PHE A 106 -2.11 3.78 4.99
C PHE A 106 -1.10 4.86 4.58
N HIS A 107 -1.61 5.98 4.09
CA HIS A 107 -0.83 7.20 3.88
C HIS A 107 -0.47 7.81 5.24
N PRO A 108 0.82 8.12 5.51
CA PRO A 108 1.22 8.80 6.74
C PRO A 108 0.47 10.12 7.00
N GLY A 109 -0.07 10.74 5.95
CA GLY A 109 -0.91 11.91 6.05
C GLY A 109 -0.18 13.23 5.79
N SER A 110 -0.80 14.33 6.17
CA SER A 110 -0.28 15.68 5.93
C SER A 110 -0.26 16.49 7.23
N HIS A 111 0.91 17.04 7.56
CA HIS A 111 1.11 17.78 8.81
C HIS A 111 0.51 19.19 8.82
N VAL A 112 -0.05 19.65 7.72
CA VAL A 112 -0.79 20.92 7.58
C VAL A 112 -0.09 22.09 8.33
N LYS A 113 1.15 22.40 7.94
CA LYS A 113 2.01 23.48 8.48
C LYS A 113 2.49 23.32 9.93
N GLN A 114 2.23 22.18 10.61
CA GLN A 114 2.77 21.93 11.96
C GLN A 114 4.27 21.56 11.95
N GLY A 115 4.80 21.17 10.79
CA GLY A 115 6.15 20.61 10.61
C GLY A 115 6.14 19.09 10.56
N ALA A 116 7.08 18.52 9.79
CA ALA A 116 7.17 17.08 9.59
C ALA A 116 7.44 16.33 10.91
N GLU A 117 8.27 16.89 11.79
CA GLU A 117 8.59 16.31 13.11
C GLU A 117 7.34 16.10 13.97
N VAL A 118 6.45 17.11 14.06
CA VAL A 118 5.16 16.98 14.77
C VAL A 118 4.26 15.94 14.10
N GLY A 119 4.28 15.88 12.77
CA GLY A 119 3.54 14.86 12.02
C GLY A 119 4.02 13.44 12.35
N ILE A 120 5.33 13.22 12.33
CA ILE A 120 5.98 11.93 12.67
C ILE A 120 5.61 11.51 14.11
N GLU A 121 5.70 12.44 15.06
CA GLU A 121 5.36 12.17 16.46
C GLU A 121 3.90 11.71 16.61
N LYS A 122 2.96 12.39 15.94
CA LYS A 122 1.53 12.04 15.99
C LYS A 122 1.25 10.69 15.35
N ILE A 123 1.87 10.38 14.20
CA ILE A 123 1.73 9.08 13.54
C ILE A 123 2.24 7.96 14.45
N ALA A 124 3.43 8.12 15.03
CA ALA A 124 3.98 7.15 15.96
C ALA A 124 3.12 6.97 17.21
N ALA A 125 2.57 8.05 17.76
CA ALA A 125 1.65 8.01 18.90
C ALA A 125 0.38 7.22 18.57
N LEU A 126 -0.24 7.46 17.40
CA LEU A 126 -1.38 6.69 16.93
C LEU A 126 -1.03 5.20 16.82
N LEU A 127 0.06 4.86 16.14
CA LEU A 127 0.49 3.46 15.96
C LEU A 127 0.73 2.79 17.31
N ASN A 128 1.37 3.46 18.24
CA ASN A 128 1.59 2.94 19.61
C ASN A 128 0.30 2.76 20.42
N SER A 129 -0.78 3.47 20.07
CA SER A 129 -2.07 3.31 20.75
C SER A 129 -2.91 2.15 20.19
N VAL A 130 -2.74 1.80 18.90
CA VAL A 130 -3.59 0.82 18.22
C VAL A 130 -2.93 -0.55 18.03
N LEU A 131 -1.59 -0.60 17.96
CA LEU A 131 -0.87 -1.86 17.78
C LEU A 131 -0.84 -2.66 19.09
N HIS A 132 -1.05 -3.98 18.97
CA HIS A 132 -0.94 -4.92 20.09
C HIS A 132 -0.26 -6.23 19.63
N LYS A 133 0.27 -6.99 20.59
CA LYS A 133 1.09 -8.18 20.32
C LYS A 133 0.33 -9.28 19.58
N ASP A 134 -0.96 -9.41 19.84
CA ASP A 134 -1.81 -10.47 19.26
C ASP A 134 -2.32 -10.13 17.84
N LEU A 135 -1.96 -8.97 17.30
CA LEU A 135 -2.34 -8.58 15.95
C LEU A 135 -1.67 -9.50 14.92
N HIS A 136 -2.45 -10.08 14.01
CA HIS A 136 -1.95 -10.91 12.90
C HIS A 136 -1.73 -10.12 11.60
N THR A 137 -2.17 -8.88 11.57
CA THR A 137 -2.03 -7.98 10.43
C THR A 137 -0.70 -7.23 10.49
N THR A 138 0.03 -7.17 9.37
CA THR A 138 1.19 -6.29 9.22
C THR A 138 0.71 -4.91 8.75
N VAL A 139 1.10 -3.85 9.47
CA VAL A 139 0.70 -2.48 9.15
C VAL A 139 1.80 -1.81 8.33
N LEU A 140 1.44 -1.23 7.18
CA LEU A 140 2.38 -0.65 6.23
C LEU A 140 2.25 0.86 6.16
N LEU A 141 3.39 1.54 6.26
CA LEU A 141 3.54 2.94 5.87
C LEU A 141 3.75 3.00 4.36
N GLU A 142 2.97 3.79 3.66
CA GLU A 142 3.19 4.02 2.25
C GLU A 142 4.23 5.11 2.00
N THR A 143 5.08 4.91 0.99
CA THR A 143 5.96 5.98 0.48
C THR A 143 5.12 7.04 -0.22
N MET A 144 5.39 8.34 0.03
CA MET A 144 4.60 9.45 -0.46
C MET A 144 5.37 10.31 -1.47
N ALA A 145 4.62 10.97 -2.38
CA ALA A 145 5.20 11.85 -3.40
C ALA A 145 5.72 13.19 -2.85
N GLY A 146 5.38 13.54 -1.61
CA GLY A 146 5.77 14.82 -1.01
C GLY A 146 4.93 16.00 -1.48
N LYS A 147 3.66 15.74 -1.84
CA LYS A 147 2.72 16.76 -2.27
C LYS A 147 2.33 17.65 -1.07
N GLY A 148 2.58 18.94 -1.21
CA GLY A 148 2.25 19.91 -0.16
C GLY A 148 2.99 19.65 1.16
N THR A 149 2.29 19.19 2.18
CA THR A 149 2.82 18.93 3.52
C THR A 149 2.70 17.46 3.93
N GLU A 150 2.73 16.54 2.98
CA GLU A 150 2.75 15.10 3.22
C GLU A 150 3.97 14.69 4.02
N VAL A 151 3.76 13.73 4.94
CA VAL A 151 4.79 13.01 5.69
C VAL A 151 5.04 11.67 5.01
N GLY A 152 6.26 11.14 5.10
CA GLY A 152 6.64 9.90 4.42
C GLY A 152 7.14 10.12 2.98
N ARG A 153 7.47 11.37 2.65
CA ARG A 153 8.02 11.78 1.35
C ARG A 153 9.47 11.37 1.12
N SER A 154 10.17 10.98 2.17
CA SER A 154 11.53 10.44 2.08
C SER A 154 11.64 9.17 2.93
N PHE A 155 12.63 8.36 2.61
CA PHE A 155 12.92 7.14 3.37
C PHE A 155 13.30 7.45 4.81
N GLU A 156 13.96 8.58 5.07
CA GLU A 156 14.33 9.05 6.41
C GLU A 156 13.09 9.35 7.26
N GLU A 157 12.05 10.00 6.71
CA GLU A 157 10.81 10.26 7.43
C GLU A 157 10.10 8.95 7.81
N LEU A 158 10.07 7.95 6.91
CA LEU A 158 9.50 6.63 7.20
C LEU A 158 10.33 5.88 8.26
N ALA A 159 11.65 5.90 8.14
CA ALA A 159 12.56 5.29 9.13
C ALA A 159 12.38 5.91 10.52
N GLU A 160 12.19 7.24 10.58
CA GLU A 160 11.97 7.95 11.83
C GLU A 160 10.63 7.57 12.48
N ILE A 161 9.54 7.43 11.69
CA ILE A 161 8.26 6.90 12.19
C ILE A 161 8.45 5.49 12.76
N LEU A 162 9.06 4.59 11.99
CA LEU A 162 9.30 3.20 12.39
C LEU A 162 10.11 3.10 13.68
N SER A 163 11.13 3.96 13.86
CA SER A 163 11.99 3.98 15.04
C SER A 163 11.25 4.35 16.33
N ARG A 164 10.15 5.13 16.23
CA ARG A 164 9.33 5.57 17.36
C ARG A 164 8.18 4.62 17.70
N VAL A 165 7.95 3.59 16.89
CA VAL A 165 6.90 2.58 17.14
C VAL A 165 7.43 1.47 18.01
N GLN A 166 6.77 1.21 19.16
CA GLN A 166 7.19 0.20 20.15
C GLN A 166 7.10 -1.23 19.61
N LEU A 167 6.03 -1.56 18.89
CA LEU A 167 5.80 -2.86 18.23
C LEU A 167 6.17 -2.77 16.75
N ASN A 168 7.38 -2.30 16.47
CA ASN A 168 7.84 -2.05 15.10
C ASN A 168 7.99 -3.35 14.27
N GLU A 169 8.05 -4.51 14.90
CA GLU A 169 7.99 -5.82 14.22
C GLU A 169 6.64 -6.08 13.54
N LYS A 170 5.58 -5.37 13.93
CA LYS A 170 4.26 -5.39 13.27
C LYS A 170 4.20 -4.42 12.07
N MET A 171 5.26 -3.65 11.85
CA MET A 171 5.31 -2.62 10.83
C MET A 171 6.12 -3.03 9.60
N GLY A 172 5.74 -2.50 8.46
CA GLY A 172 6.48 -2.57 7.21
C GLY A 172 6.26 -1.31 6.37
N VAL A 173 6.71 -1.39 5.13
CA VAL A 173 6.55 -0.32 4.13
C VAL A 173 5.90 -0.88 2.88
N CYS A 174 4.99 -0.11 2.29
CA CYS A 174 4.51 -0.26 0.93
C CYS A 174 5.22 0.77 0.06
N LEU A 175 5.95 0.31 -0.96
CA LEU A 175 6.61 1.18 -1.90
C LEU A 175 5.68 1.42 -3.10
N ASP A 176 5.26 2.67 -3.31
CA ASP A 176 4.55 3.07 -4.52
C ASP A 176 5.52 3.63 -5.55
N THR A 177 5.56 3.02 -6.75
CA THR A 177 6.50 3.41 -7.82
C THR A 177 6.21 4.80 -8.36
N CYS A 178 4.94 5.23 -8.46
CA CYS A 178 4.57 6.58 -8.84
C CYS A 178 4.97 7.59 -7.78
N HIS A 179 4.70 7.30 -6.49
CA HIS A 179 5.00 8.21 -5.40
C HIS A 179 6.49 8.45 -5.25
N ILE A 180 7.31 7.40 -5.23
CA ILE A 180 8.76 7.61 -5.10
C ILE A 180 9.34 8.30 -6.33
N PHE A 181 8.88 7.99 -7.54
CA PHE A 181 9.30 8.67 -8.76
C PHE A 181 8.92 10.16 -8.73
N ASP A 182 7.69 10.48 -8.40
CA ASP A 182 7.24 11.87 -8.22
C ASP A 182 7.95 12.54 -7.03
N GLY A 183 8.37 11.78 -6.01
CA GLY A 183 9.17 12.22 -4.87
C GLY A 183 10.65 12.50 -5.20
N GLY A 184 11.13 12.10 -6.39
CA GLY A 184 12.49 12.39 -6.86
C GLY A 184 13.43 11.19 -6.84
N TYR A 185 12.96 9.99 -6.51
CA TYR A 185 13.74 8.74 -6.62
C TYR A 185 13.65 8.21 -8.06
N ASP A 186 14.73 8.31 -8.81
CA ASP A 186 14.78 7.96 -10.24
C ASP A 186 14.89 6.45 -10.47
N ILE A 187 13.77 5.75 -10.32
CA ILE A 187 13.68 4.30 -10.58
C ILE A 187 13.79 3.92 -12.06
N VAL A 188 13.76 4.91 -12.96
CA VAL A 188 13.92 4.69 -14.41
C VAL A 188 15.39 4.51 -14.77
N ASN A 189 16.26 5.35 -14.23
CA ASN A 189 17.68 5.35 -14.57
C ASN A 189 18.56 4.69 -13.52
N ASP A 190 18.11 4.57 -12.25
CA ASP A 190 18.92 4.08 -11.13
C ASP A 190 18.08 3.29 -10.10
N LEU A 191 17.37 2.26 -10.53
CA LEU A 191 16.57 1.40 -9.62
C LEU A 191 17.44 0.77 -8.52
N ASP A 192 18.62 0.25 -8.88
CA ASP A 192 19.56 -0.36 -7.91
C ASP A 192 20.01 0.64 -6.85
N GLY A 193 20.35 1.88 -7.25
CA GLY A 193 20.73 2.94 -6.33
C GLY A 193 19.61 3.36 -5.40
N VAL A 194 18.38 3.47 -5.90
CA VAL A 194 17.18 3.77 -5.08
C VAL A 194 16.94 2.66 -4.06
N LEU A 195 17.01 1.38 -4.46
CA LEU A 195 16.82 0.26 -3.55
C LEU A 195 17.96 0.13 -2.53
N ALA A 196 19.21 0.42 -2.92
CA ALA A 196 20.34 0.47 -1.99
C ALA A 196 20.18 1.60 -0.96
N GLN A 197 19.63 2.76 -1.37
CA GLN A 197 19.30 3.83 -0.44
C GLN A 197 18.17 3.41 0.54
N PHE A 198 17.12 2.75 0.03
CA PHE A 198 16.05 2.20 0.87
C PHE A 198 16.60 1.19 1.88
N ASP A 199 17.46 0.26 1.44
CA ASP A 199 18.08 -0.76 2.30
C ASP A 199 18.91 -0.14 3.40
N LYS A 200 19.72 0.84 3.06
CA LYS A 200 20.58 1.55 4.02
C LYS A 200 19.81 2.31 5.10
N ILE A 201 18.64 2.89 4.76
CA ILE A 201 17.89 3.79 5.63
C ILE A 201 16.83 3.02 6.43
N ILE A 202 16.09 2.11 5.77
CA ILE A 202 14.93 1.42 6.34
C ILE A 202 15.23 -0.07 6.56
N GLY A 203 15.92 -0.70 5.58
CA GLY A 203 16.11 -2.15 5.47
C GLY A 203 15.11 -2.78 4.50
N LEU A 204 15.59 -3.56 3.52
CA LEU A 204 14.74 -4.23 2.53
C LEU A 204 13.79 -5.26 3.16
N GLU A 205 14.12 -5.80 4.33
CA GLU A 205 13.26 -6.70 5.08
C GLU A 205 11.97 -6.05 5.57
N ARG A 206 11.93 -4.71 5.63
CA ARG A 206 10.73 -3.92 5.96
C ARG A 206 9.81 -3.71 4.77
N LEU A 207 10.30 -3.90 3.55
CA LEU A 207 9.48 -3.77 2.35
C LEU A 207 8.60 -5.02 2.20
N LYS A 208 7.28 -4.84 2.24
CA LYS A 208 6.30 -5.94 2.28
C LYS A 208 5.37 -5.95 1.09
N ALA A 209 5.20 -4.82 0.42
CA ALA A 209 4.27 -4.65 -0.68
C ALA A 209 4.78 -3.60 -1.66
N VAL A 210 4.35 -3.70 -2.91
CA VAL A 210 4.63 -2.69 -3.94
C VAL A 210 3.33 -2.29 -4.60
N HIS A 211 2.99 -0.99 -4.55
CA HIS A 211 2.04 -0.40 -5.47
C HIS A 211 2.77 -0.16 -6.80
N LEU A 212 2.37 -0.88 -7.83
CA LEU A 212 3.01 -0.83 -9.14
C LEU A 212 2.18 0.08 -10.06
N ASN A 213 2.54 1.35 -10.10
CA ASN A 213 1.84 2.39 -10.83
C ASN A 213 2.82 3.13 -11.74
N ASP A 214 2.39 3.48 -12.96
CA ASP A 214 3.11 4.46 -13.79
C ASP A 214 2.73 5.88 -13.38
N SER A 215 3.52 6.89 -13.74
CA SER A 215 3.25 8.28 -13.40
C SER A 215 3.01 9.14 -14.64
N LEU A 216 1.96 9.98 -14.59
CA LEU A 216 1.72 11.03 -15.59
C LEU A 216 2.74 12.18 -15.51
N ASN A 217 3.51 12.23 -14.43
CA ASN A 217 4.44 13.32 -14.16
C ASN A 217 5.89 12.90 -14.39
N ILE A 218 6.77 13.90 -14.48
CA ILE A 218 8.22 13.69 -14.49
C ILE A 218 8.76 13.46 -13.08
N CYS A 219 9.93 12.85 -12.98
CA CYS A 219 10.63 12.61 -11.72
C CYS A 219 10.78 13.91 -10.92
N GLY A 220 10.52 13.86 -9.61
CA GLY A 220 10.61 15.00 -8.70
C GLY A 220 9.50 16.05 -8.83
N SER A 221 8.37 15.69 -9.42
CA SER A 221 7.24 16.63 -9.64
C SER A 221 6.43 16.93 -8.38
N HIS A 222 6.44 16.05 -7.38
CA HIS A 222 5.65 16.09 -6.14
C HIS A 222 4.13 16.22 -6.38
N LYS A 223 3.56 15.41 -7.31
CA LYS A 223 2.15 15.57 -7.73
C LYS A 223 1.25 14.39 -7.45
N ASP A 224 1.74 13.17 -7.54
CA ASP A 224 0.94 11.95 -7.38
C ASP A 224 -0.24 11.89 -8.38
N ARG A 225 0.03 11.33 -9.56
CA ARG A 225 -0.98 11.07 -10.60
C ARG A 225 -0.62 9.79 -11.35
N HIS A 226 -1.33 8.72 -11.03
CA HIS A 226 -1.14 7.42 -11.66
C HIS A 226 -1.51 7.44 -13.14
N ALA A 227 -0.73 6.74 -13.94
CA ALA A 227 -1.02 6.38 -15.32
C ALA A 227 -1.20 4.87 -15.45
N CYS A 228 -1.83 4.42 -16.53
CA CYS A 228 -1.82 3.01 -16.90
C CYS A 228 -0.39 2.53 -17.17
N ILE A 229 -0.12 1.25 -16.94
CA ILE A 229 1.20 0.64 -17.11
C ILE A 229 1.74 0.90 -18.52
N GLY A 230 2.89 1.57 -18.60
CA GLY A 230 3.57 1.93 -19.84
C GLY A 230 3.02 3.16 -20.56
N ALA A 231 2.03 3.84 -19.97
CA ALA A 231 1.45 5.05 -20.55
C ALA A 231 1.93 6.36 -19.87
N GLY A 232 2.81 6.25 -18.89
CA GLY A 232 3.37 7.38 -18.14
C GLY A 232 4.86 7.60 -18.40
N ASN A 233 5.48 8.34 -17.48
CA ASN A 233 6.89 8.74 -17.57
C ASN A 233 7.87 7.76 -16.92
N ILE A 234 7.39 6.80 -16.13
CA ILE A 234 8.18 5.67 -15.65
C ILE A 234 8.36 4.68 -16.81
N GLY A 235 7.27 4.33 -17.48
CA GLY A 235 7.26 3.51 -18.67
C GLY A 235 7.35 2.01 -18.39
N LEU A 236 6.96 1.23 -19.39
CA LEU A 236 6.82 -0.23 -19.27
C LEU A 236 8.16 -0.93 -18.96
N GLU A 237 9.26 -0.46 -19.53
CA GLU A 237 10.56 -1.12 -19.35
C GLU A 237 11.08 -0.98 -17.91
N ALA A 238 10.96 0.20 -17.31
CA ALA A 238 11.34 0.42 -15.92
C ALA A 238 10.42 -0.36 -14.96
N LEU A 239 9.11 -0.37 -15.18
CA LEU A 239 8.18 -1.17 -14.38
C LEU A 239 8.41 -2.69 -14.55
N THR A 240 8.85 -3.12 -15.74
CA THR A 240 9.30 -4.50 -15.97
C THR A 240 10.57 -4.80 -15.18
N ALA A 241 11.51 -3.87 -15.09
CA ALA A 241 12.70 -4.03 -14.24
C ALA A 241 12.32 -4.14 -12.76
N VAL A 242 11.35 -3.34 -12.29
CA VAL A 242 10.84 -3.41 -10.90
C VAL A 242 10.31 -4.80 -10.56
N ILE A 243 9.41 -5.38 -11.36
CA ILE A 243 8.84 -6.71 -11.06
C ILE A 243 9.87 -7.86 -11.16
N ASN A 244 10.96 -7.66 -11.89
CA ASN A 244 12.01 -8.68 -12.06
C ASN A 244 13.20 -8.46 -11.12
N HIS A 245 13.26 -7.34 -10.40
CA HIS A 245 14.39 -7.04 -9.51
C HIS A 245 14.48 -8.07 -8.38
N PRO A 246 15.67 -8.64 -8.10
CA PRO A 246 15.83 -9.72 -7.10
C PRO A 246 15.29 -9.39 -5.71
N ALA A 247 15.39 -8.12 -5.28
CA ALA A 247 14.88 -7.68 -3.98
C ALA A 247 13.35 -7.51 -3.95
N LEU A 248 12.67 -7.39 -5.10
CA LEU A 248 11.25 -7.05 -5.18
C LEU A 248 10.39 -8.20 -5.68
N ARG A 249 10.92 -9.05 -6.57
CA ARG A 249 10.16 -10.06 -7.33
C ARG A 249 9.38 -11.09 -6.50
N ALA A 250 9.72 -11.24 -5.22
CA ALA A 250 9.02 -12.13 -4.30
C ALA A 250 7.88 -11.44 -3.52
N LEU A 251 7.76 -10.11 -3.65
CA LEU A 251 6.72 -9.33 -2.98
C LEU A 251 5.42 -9.35 -3.78
N PRO A 252 4.27 -9.13 -3.13
CA PRO A 252 3.02 -8.90 -3.83
C PRO A 252 2.97 -7.49 -4.42
N PHE A 253 2.46 -7.39 -5.66
CA PHE A 253 2.27 -6.14 -6.40
C PHE A 253 0.78 -5.82 -6.52
N TYR A 254 0.43 -4.55 -6.35
CA TYR A 254 -0.95 -4.06 -6.42
C TYR A 254 -1.02 -2.88 -7.39
N LEU A 255 -1.93 -2.97 -8.36
CA LEU A 255 -2.18 -1.93 -9.35
C LEU A 255 -3.27 -0.99 -8.84
N GLU A 256 -3.01 0.31 -8.90
CA GLU A 256 -3.96 1.38 -8.65
C GLU A 256 -4.11 2.30 -9.87
N THR A 257 -3.76 1.76 -11.03
CA THR A 257 -3.87 2.45 -12.32
C THR A 257 -5.32 2.86 -12.61
N PRO A 258 -5.56 3.93 -13.38
CA PRO A 258 -6.92 4.41 -13.68
C PRO A 258 -7.64 3.50 -14.67
N ASN A 259 -7.90 2.26 -14.26
CA ASN A 259 -8.50 1.21 -15.06
C ASN A 259 -9.83 0.69 -14.48
N GLU A 260 -10.62 0.09 -15.35
CA GLU A 260 -11.71 -0.83 -15.00
C GLU A 260 -11.21 -2.29 -15.09
N LEU A 261 -12.00 -3.26 -14.62
CA LEU A 261 -11.59 -4.67 -14.57
C LEU A 261 -10.96 -5.23 -15.87
N PRO A 262 -11.49 -4.92 -17.08
CA PRO A 262 -10.83 -5.38 -18.32
C PRO A 262 -9.43 -4.80 -18.55
N GLY A 263 -9.21 -3.54 -18.15
CA GLY A 263 -7.90 -2.89 -18.21
C GLY A 263 -6.92 -3.52 -17.22
N TYR A 264 -7.34 -3.74 -15.98
CA TYR A 264 -6.53 -4.47 -15.00
C TYR A 264 -6.17 -5.87 -15.47
N ALA A 265 -7.12 -6.62 -16.05
CA ALA A 265 -6.84 -7.94 -16.62
C ALA A 265 -5.76 -7.90 -17.72
N ALA A 266 -5.81 -6.85 -18.57
CA ALA A 266 -4.82 -6.66 -19.62
C ALA A 266 -3.44 -6.30 -19.05
N GLU A 267 -3.36 -5.41 -18.05
CA GLU A 267 -2.11 -5.05 -17.39
C GLU A 267 -1.49 -6.23 -16.62
N ILE A 268 -2.30 -6.98 -15.86
CA ILE A 268 -1.84 -8.18 -15.15
C ILE A 268 -1.27 -9.20 -16.14
N LYS A 269 -1.96 -9.46 -17.26
CA LYS A 269 -1.47 -10.35 -18.29
C LYS A 269 -0.17 -9.85 -18.89
N LEU A 270 -0.08 -8.58 -19.27
CA LEU A 270 1.12 -7.96 -19.82
C LEU A 270 2.33 -8.12 -18.89
N LEU A 271 2.16 -7.84 -17.60
CA LEU A 271 3.22 -7.92 -16.59
C LEU A 271 3.65 -9.38 -16.33
N ARG A 272 2.71 -10.33 -16.31
CA ARG A 272 3.04 -11.76 -16.21
C ARG A 272 3.83 -12.28 -17.42
N GLU A 273 3.54 -11.80 -18.63
CA GLU A 273 4.29 -12.14 -19.85
C GLU A 273 5.72 -11.58 -19.85
N ARG A 274 5.97 -10.51 -19.07
CA ARG A 274 7.29 -9.89 -18.92
C ARG A 274 8.07 -10.33 -17.68
N PHE A 275 7.45 -11.11 -16.82
CA PHE A 275 8.10 -11.64 -15.63
C PHE A 275 9.00 -12.81 -15.99
N VAL A 276 10.26 -12.76 -15.58
CA VAL A 276 11.26 -13.81 -15.79
C VAL A 276 11.27 -14.74 -14.57
N GLU A 277 11.02 -16.02 -14.72
CA GLU A 277 11.02 -17.00 -13.62
C GLU A 277 12.43 -17.36 -13.12
#